data_48bcb1828e5487f50c6595cbb7af7a19
#
_entry.id   48bcb1828e5487f50c6595cbb7af7a19
#
_cell.length_a   1.000
_cell.length_b   1.000
_cell.length_c   1.000
_cell.angle_alpha   90.00
_cell.angle_beta   90.00
_cell.angle_gamma   90.00
#
_symmetry.space_group_name_H-M   'P 1'
#
loop_
_entity.id
_entity.type
_entity.pdbx_description
1 polymer ?
#
loop_
_entity_poly.entity_id
_entity_poly.type
_entity_poly.pdbx_seq_one_letter_code
_entity_poly.pdbx_strand_id
1 'polypeptide(L)'
;RALLPLLAAASRAGRWSRVLDLASGTGSNIRYLAPRLPAGQEWTLVDHDMELLARVQIPDRVRTLNRVYGNIATEGISAVAEAHLVTCSALLDLVSETWMRTLAEACRSASCGVLFALTYDGRIEWEGTDLGVPDPADEMVRLAVNAHQTRDKGLGPALGLSAGSVAQAC
;
A
#
# COMPACT_ATOMS: atom_id res chain seq x y z
N ARG A 1 -10.99 -3.28 -12.53
CA ARG A 1 -11.28 -4.50 -13.33
C ARG A 1 -10.02 -5.12 -13.97
N ALA A 2 -8.99 -4.34 -14.31
CA ALA A 2 -7.77 -4.84 -14.97
C ALA A 2 -6.89 -5.76 -14.09
N LEU A 3 -6.95 -5.65 -12.75
CA LEU A 3 -6.16 -6.47 -11.82
C LEU A 3 -6.68 -7.91 -11.68
N LEU A 4 -7.95 -8.17 -11.92
CA LEU A 4 -8.53 -9.51 -11.73
C LEU A 4 -7.89 -10.60 -12.59
N PRO A 5 -7.57 -10.38 -13.88
CA PRO A 5 -6.88 -11.39 -14.69
C PRO A 5 -5.46 -11.70 -14.20
N LEU A 6 -4.73 -10.68 -13.72
CA LEU A 6 -3.37 -10.85 -13.17
C LEU A 6 -3.41 -11.64 -11.86
N LEU A 7 -4.33 -11.30 -10.96
CA LEU A 7 -4.56 -12.05 -9.72
C LEU A 7 -4.95 -13.50 -10.00
N ALA A 8 -5.82 -13.73 -10.98
CA ALA A 8 -6.24 -15.06 -11.39
C ALA A 8 -5.10 -15.88 -12.03
N ALA A 9 -4.22 -15.26 -12.79
CA ALA A 9 -3.06 -15.93 -13.40
C ALA A 9 -2.02 -16.32 -12.32
N ALA A 10 -1.68 -15.42 -11.42
CA ALA A 10 -0.79 -15.67 -10.30
C ALA A 10 -1.37 -16.70 -9.31
N SER A 11 -2.68 -16.63 -9.09
CA SER A 11 -3.43 -17.59 -8.29
C SER A 11 -3.33 -19.01 -8.85
N ARG A 12 -3.51 -19.19 -10.16
CA ARG A 12 -3.38 -20.50 -10.82
C ARG A 12 -1.96 -21.08 -10.77
N ALA A 13 -0.95 -20.21 -10.72
CA ALA A 13 0.44 -20.64 -10.60
C ALA A 13 0.83 -21.06 -9.18
N GLY A 14 -0.06 -20.94 -8.18
CA GLY A 14 0.19 -21.26 -6.77
C GLY A 14 1.27 -20.39 -6.10
N ARG A 15 1.64 -19.28 -6.75
CA ARG A 15 2.85 -18.52 -6.40
C ARG A 15 2.69 -17.62 -5.18
N TRP A 16 1.47 -17.24 -4.78
CA TRP A 16 1.25 -16.21 -3.76
C TRP A 16 0.54 -16.77 -2.53
N SER A 17 1.21 -17.70 -1.86
CA SER A 17 0.68 -18.27 -0.61
C SER A 17 1.11 -17.51 0.63
N ARG A 18 2.25 -16.79 0.60
CA ARG A 18 2.72 -15.93 1.70
C ARG A 18 2.58 -14.48 1.28
N VAL A 19 1.71 -13.75 1.95
CA VAL A 19 1.37 -12.35 1.65
C VAL A 19 1.79 -11.46 2.80
N LEU A 20 2.60 -10.45 2.50
CA LEU A 20 2.96 -9.38 3.41
C LEU A 20 2.11 -8.14 3.08
N ASP A 21 1.47 -7.56 4.07
CA ASP A 21 0.71 -6.32 3.94
C ASP A 21 1.32 -5.23 4.84
N LEU A 22 1.84 -4.18 4.21
CA LEU A 22 2.51 -3.08 4.88
C LEU A 22 1.54 -1.94 5.19
N ALA A 23 1.61 -1.39 6.41
CA ALA A 23 0.66 -0.42 6.92
C ALA A 23 -0.78 -0.91 6.77
N SER A 24 -1.03 -2.11 7.27
CA SER A 24 -2.24 -2.89 6.99
C SER A 24 -3.50 -2.32 7.64
N GLY A 25 -3.36 -1.46 8.65
CA GLY A 25 -4.47 -0.87 9.38
C GLY A 25 -5.46 -1.93 9.89
N THR A 26 -6.74 -1.77 9.60
CA THR A 26 -7.79 -2.73 9.92
C THR A 26 -7.93 -3.88 8.92
N GLY A 27 -6.95 -4.07 8.01
CA GLY A 27 -6.90 -5.21 7.09
C GLY A 27 -7.79 -5.05 5.84
N SER A 28 -7.82 -3.89 5.22
CA SER A 28 -8.59 -3.68 3.97
C SER A 28 -8.09 -4.56 2.84
N ASN A 29 -6.76 -4.69 2.70
CA ASN A 29 -6.16 -5.54 1.67
C ASN A 29 -6.46 -7.01 1.89
N ILE A 30 -6.29 -7.55 3.08
CA ILE A 30 -6.59 -8.96 3.36
C ILE A 30 -8.07 -9.27 3.12
N ARG A 31 -9.00 -8.40 3.53
CA ARG A 31 -10.44 -8.58 3.25
C ARG A 31 -10.74 -8.62 1.76
N TYR A 32 -10.06 -7.77 0.97
CA TYR A 32 -10.28 -7.71 -0.47
C TYR A 32 -9.59 -8.83 -1.24
N LEU A 33 -8.33 -9.15 -0.90
CA LEU A 33 -7.48 -10.06 -1.67
C LEU A 33 -7.67 -11.53 -1.28
N ALA A 34 -7.86 -11.84 0.01
CA ALA A 34 -7.92 -13.23 0.46
C ALA A 34 -9.00 -14.07 -0.28
N PRO A 35 -10.21 -13.56 -0.55
CA PRO A 35 -11.20 -14.31 -1.34
C PRO A 35 -10.78 -14.54 -2.82
N ARG A 36 -9.80 -13.80 -3.32
CA ARG A 36 -9.35 -13.78 -4.72
C ARG A 36 -8.05 -14.53 -4.96
N LEU A 37 -7.36 -14.86 -3.89
CA LEU A 37 -6.12 -15.64 -3.93
C LEU A 37 -6.42 -17.14 -3.63
N PRO A 38 -5.48 -18.07 -3.90
CA PRO A 38 -5.64 -19.49 -3.54
C PRO A 38 -5.93 -19.66 -2.06
N ALA A 39 -6.61 -20.72 -1.69
CA ALA A 39 -6.84 -21.07 -0.28
C ALA A 39 -5.51 -21.51 0.41
N GLY A 40 -5.48 -21.45 1.74
CA GLY A 40 -4.32 -21.84 2.52
C GLY A 40 -3.24 -20.76 2.63
N GLN A 41 -3.63 -19.51 2.47
CA GLN A 41 -2.73 -18.36 2.55
C GLN A 41 -2.17 -18.16 3.96
N GLU A 42 -0.96 -17.65 4.02
CA GLU A 42 -0.30 -17.12 5.22
C GLU A 42 -0.15 -15.63 5.04
N TRP A 43 -0.69 -14.85 5.98
CA TRP A 43 -0.60 -13.40 5.94
C TRP A 43 0.25 -12.89 7.09
N THR A 44 1.14 -11.96 6.78
CA THR A 44 1.86 -11.14 7.75
C THR A 44 1.42 -9.70 7.56
N LEU A 45 0.81 -9.13 8.59
CA LEU A 45 0.35 -7.74 8.61
C LEU A 45 1.30 -6.94 9.48
N VAL A 46 1.90 -5.89 8.94
CA VAL A 46 2.78 -4.98 9.67
C VAL A 46 2.11 -3.63 9.78
N ASP A 47 1.95 -3.17 11.01
CA ASP A 47 1.45 -1.82 11.29
C ASP A 47 2.02 -1.30 12.63
N HIS A 48 2.13 0.01 12.75
CA HIS A 48 2.56 0.67 13.99
C HIS A 48 1.41 0.89 14.98
N ASP A 49 0.18 0.59 14.59
CA ASP A 49 -1.01 0.69 15.43
C ASP A 49 -1.54 -0.69 15.80
N MET A 50 -1.26 -1.08 17.05
CA MET A 50 -1.67 -2.37 17.60
C MET A 50 -3.20 -2.51 17.71
N GLU A 51 -3.91 -1.41 17.96
CA GLU A 51 -5.37 -1.44 18.07
C GLU A 51 -6.04 -1.71 16.71
N LEU A 52 -5.49 -1.14 15.64
CA LEU A 52 -5.96 -1.43 14.28
C LEU A 52 -5.68 -2.89 13.91
N LEU A 53 -4.48 -3.40 14.17
CA LEU A 53 -4.13 -4.81 13.93
C LEU A 53 -5.05 -5.77 14.69
N ALA A 54 -5.41 -5.45 15.93
CA ALA A 54 -6.29 -6.28 16.76
C ALA A 54 -7.71 -6.41 16.17
N ARG A 55 -8.17 -5.44 15.39
CA ARG A 55 -9.49 -5.43 14.75
C ARG A 55 -9.56 -6.26 13.47
N VAL A 56 -8.43 -6.71 12.94
CA VAL A 56 -8.40 -7.50 11.71
C VAL A 56 -9.05 -8.86 11.93
N GLN A 57 -10.10 -9.14 11.17
CA GLN A 57 -10.74 -10.45 11.13
C GLN A 57 -10.02 -11.37 10.16
N ILE A 58 -9.94 -12.65 10.48
CA ILE A 58 -9.29 -13.66 9.64
C ILE A 58 -10.31 -14.16 8.61
N PRO A 59 -10.09 -13.95 7.29
CA PRO A 59 -10.96 -14.52 6.26
C PRO A 59 -10.82 -16.05 6.17
N ASP A 60 -11.89 -16.75 5.74
CA ASP A 60 -11.96 -18.22 5.67
C ASP A 60 -10.85 -18.89 4.86
N ARG A 61 -10.26 -18.20 3.89
CA ARG A 61 -9.20 -18.75 3.02
C ARG A 61 -7.79 -18.61 3.61
N VAL A 62 -7.64 -17.89 4.71
CA VAL A 62 -6.39 -17.64 5.39
C VAL A 62 -6.11 -18.74 6.39
N ARG A 63 -4.99 -19.44 6.24
CA ARG A 63 -4.55 -20.49 7.16
C ARG A 63 -3.89 -19.91 8.39
N THR A 64 -3.05 -18.90 8.18
CA THR A 64 -2.24 -18.27 9.25
C THR A 64 -2.26 -16.76 9.09
N LEU A 65 -2.50 -16.06 10.18
CA LEU A 65 -2.43 -14.60 10.26
C LEU A 65 -1.45 -14.18 11.36
N ASN A 66 -0.33 -13.61 10.94
CA ASN A 66 0.67 -13.01 11.81
C ASN A 66 0.43 -11.50 11.87
N ARG A 67 0.31 -10.95 13.06
CA ARG A 67 0.22 -9.52 13.31
C ARG A 67 1.54 -9.05 13.89
N VAL A 68 2.22 -8.16 13.18
CA VAL A 68 3.51 -7.60 13.60
C VAL A 68 3.29 -6.14 13.93
N TYR A 69 3.31 -5.83 15.22
CA TYR A 69 3.38 -4.45 15.69
C TYR A 69 4.81 -3.95 15.50
N GLY A 70 5.00 -3.01 14.57
CA GLY A 70 6.34 -2.55 14.23
C GLY A 70 6.37 -1.46 13.18
N ASN A 71 7.57 -0.99 12.91
CA ASN A 71 7.83 0.01 11.89
C ASN A 71 8.00 -0.65 10.52
N ILE A 72 7.33 -0.12 9.51
CA ILE A 72 7.46 -0.62 8.14
C ILE A 72 8.87 -0.45 7.55
N ALA A 73 9.70 0.44 8.12
CA ALA A 73 11.10 0.63 7.70
C ALA A 73 12.06 -0.43 8.26
N THR A 74 11.69 -1.11 9.32
CA THR A 74 12.48 -2.16 9.97
C THR A 74 11.80 -3.51 9.84
N GLU A 75 10.75 -3.76 10.63
CA GLU A 75 10.01 -5.02 10.63
C GLU A 75 9.36 -5.29 9.26
N GLY A 76 8.81 -4.22 8.62
CA GLY A 76 8.20 -4.33 7.30
C GLY A 76 9.20 -4.76 6.22
N ILE A 77 10.33 -4.09 6.13
CA ILE A 77 11.38 -4.43 5.14
C ILE A 77 11.95 -5.82 5.42
N SER A 78 12.20 -6.17 6.69
CA SER A 78 12.73 -7.49 7.05
C SER A 78 11.77 -8.62 6.67
N ALA A 79 10.47 -8.42 6.79
CA ALA A 79 9.45 -9.42 6.46
C ALA A 79 9.32 -9.69 4.94
N VAL A 80 9.86 -8.82 4.08
CA VAL A 80 9.82 -9.01 2.61
C VAL A 80 10.51 -10.30 2.18
N ALA A 81 11.59 -10.69 2.86
CA ALA A 81 12.39 -11.87 2.50
C ALA A 81 11.57 -13.18 2.46
N GLU A 82 10.52 -13.27 3.27
CA GLU A 82 9.65 -14.45 3.36
C GLU A 82 8.37 -14.33 2.50
N ALA A 83 8.15 -13.19 1.86
CA ALA A 83 6.93 -12.92 1.13
C ALA A 83 6.97 -13.46 -0.31
N HIS A 84 5.84 -13.93 -0.80
CA HIS A 84 5.61 -14.19 -2.23
C HIS A 84 4.90 -13.00 -2.90
N LEU A 85 4.14 -12.25 -2.12
CA LEU A 85 3.45 -11.04 -2.54
C LEU A 85 3.56 -9.99 -1.43
N VAL A 86 3.97 -8.78 -1.79
CA VAL A 86 3.94 -7.62 -0.90
C VAL A 86 2.81 -6.70 -1.35
N THR A 87 1.97 -6.29 -0.40
CA THR A 87 0.87 -5.37 -0.67
C THR A 87 0.93 -4.15 0.25
N CYS A 88 0.42 -3.05 -0.21
CA CYS A 88 0.05 -1.90 0.61
C CYS A 88 -1.03 -1.07 -0.09
N SER A 89 -1.79 -0.31 0.70
CA SER A 89 -2.78 0.65 0.19
C SER A 89 -2.65 1.98 0.91
N ALA A 90 -2.80 3.09 0.19
CA ALA A 90 -2.75 4.44 0.73
C ALA A 90 -1.48 4.72 1.57
N LEU A 91 -0.33 4.22 1.12
CA LEU A 91 0.94 4.33 1.83
C LEU A 91 2.01 5.07 1.01
N LEU A 92 2.08 4.82 -0.30
CA LEU A 92 3.24 5.23 -1.11
C LEU A 92 3.43 6.74 -1.17
N ASP A 93 2.37 7.51 -1.05
CA ASP A 93 2.39 8.97 -0.96
C ASP A 93 2.90 9.51 0.38
N LEU A 94 2.92 8.66 1.42
CA LEU A 94 3.33 9.01 2.79
C LEU A 94 4.79 8.65 3.10
N VAL A 95 5.46 7.90 2.23
CA VAL A 95 6.85 7.44 2.43
C VAL A 95 7.83 8.27 1.62
N SER A 96 9.12 8.24 2.02
CA SER A 96 10.19 8.87 1.27
C SER A 96 10.64 8.04 0.06
N GLU A 97 11.30 8.70 -0.89
CA GLU A 97 11.93 8.02 -2.03
C GLU A 97 12.98 6.99 -1.57
N THR A 98 13.76 7.31 -0.55
CA THR A 98 14.76 6.39 0.02
C THR A 98 14.09 5.11 0.51
N TRP A 99 13.00 5.22 1.26
CA TRP A 99 12.26 4.06 1.74
C TRP A 99 11.67 3.25 0.57
N MET A 100 11.10 3.92 -0.43
CA MET A 100 10.55 3.28 -1.63
C MET A 100 11.60 2.44 -2.37
N ARG A 101 12.80 2.99 -2.56
CA ARG A 101 13.93 2.30 -3.20
C ARG A 101 14.40 1.11 -2.37
N THR A 102 14.45 1.26 -1.04
CA THR A 102 14.79 0.15 -0.13
C THR A 102 13.76 -0.99 -0.24
N LEU A 103 12.46 -0.66 -0.28
CA LEU A 103 11.42 -1.66 -0.49
C LEU A 103 11.55 -2.36 -1.84
N ALA A 104 11.77 -1.60 -2.91
CA ALA A 104 11.92 -2.15 -4.26
C ALA A 104 13.13 -3.12 -4.34
N GLU A 105 14.25 -2.76 -3.71
CA GLU A 105 15.44 -3.62 -3.64
C GLU A 105 15.15 -4.92 -2.84
N ALA A 106 14.49 -4.81 -1.69
CA ALA A 106 14.10 -5.97 -0.90
C ALA A 106 13.16 -6.90 -1.70
N CYS A 107 12.15 -6.35 -2.38
CA CYS A 107 11.23 -7.12 -3.22
C CYS A 107 11.95 -7.80 -4.39
N ARG A 108 12.89 -7.12 -5.02
CA ARG A 108 13.71 -7.67 -6.11
C ARG A 108 14.59 -8.83 -5.61
N SER A 109 15.25 -8.64 -4.46
CA SER A 109 16.10 -9.67 -3.84
C SER A 109 15.29 -10.90 -3.44
N ALA A 110 14.08 -10.72 -2.93
CA ALA A 110 13.16 -11.81 -2.59
C ALA A 110 12.45 -12.41 -3.83
N SER A 111 12.57 -11.81 -5.01
CA SER A 111 11.83 -12.20 -6.23
C SER A 111 10.32 -12.30 -5.99
N CYS A 112 9.76 -11.46 -5.13
CA CYS A 112 8.34 -11.46 -4.80
C CYS A 112 7.54 -10.57 -5.77
N GLY A 113 6.23 -10.84 -5.88
CA GLY A 113 5.29 -9.95 -6.56
C GLY A 113 4.96 -8.74 -5.69
N VAL A 114 4.57 -7.64 -6.33
CA VAL A 114 4.09 -6.45 -5.62
C VAL A 114 2.69 -6.04 -6.11
N LEU A 115 1.85 -5.59 -5.19
CA LEU A 115 0.53 -5.04 -5.51
C LEU A 115 0.26 -3.84 -4.60
N PHE A 116 0.46 -2.65 -5.15
CA PHE A 116 0.29 -1.41 -4.43
C PHE A 116 -0.92 -0.65 -4.96
N ALA A 117 -1.79 -0.21 -4.05
CA ALA A 117 -2.91 0.66 -4.35
C ALA A 117 -2.61 2.07 -3.86
N LEU A 118 -2.40 2.99 -4.81
CA LEU A 118 -2.21 4.40 -4.53
C LEU A 118 -3.55 5.11 -4.69
N THR A 119 -3.92 5.91 -3.71
CA THR A 119 -5.21 6.63 -3.68
C THR A 119 -5.06 8.14 -3.84
N TYR A 120 -3.82 8.65 -3.89
CA TYR A 120 -3.53 10.06 -4.02
C TYR A 120 -2.56 10.33 -5.17
N ASP A 121 -3.00 11.14 -6.13
CA ASP A 121 -2.21 11.57 -7.30
C ASP A 121 -2.03 13.09 -7.38
N GLY A 122 -2.43 13.82 -6.34
CA GLY A 122 -2.35 15.27 -6.26
C GLY A 122 -3.52 16.01 -6.91
N ARG A 123 -4.47 15.30 -7.51
CA ARG A 123 -5.67 15.88 -8.10
C ARG A 123 -6.74 16.07 -7.04
N ILE A 124 -7.29 17.25 -6.97
CA ILE A 124 -8.42 17.59 -6.14
C ILE A 124 -9.35 18.40 -7.02
N GLU A 125 -10.59 17.94 -7.19
CA GLU A 125 -11.62 18.58 -7.98
C GLU A 125 -12.82 18.82 -7.06
N TRP A 126 -13.45 19.97 -7.19
CA TRP A 126 -14.67 20.34 -6.47
C TRP A 126 -15.86 20.26 -7.41
N GLU A 127 -16.88 19.54 -6.99
CA GLU A 127 -18.17 19.56 -7.71
C GLU A 127 -19.00 20.77 -7.25
N GLY A 128 -19.72 21.41 -8.19
CA GLY A 128 -20.74 22.41 -7.84
C GLY A 128 -20.35 23.87 -8.05
N THR A 129 -19.30 24.16 -8.82
CA THR A 129 -19.17 25.54 -9.34
C THR A 129 -20.12 25.73 -10.52
N ASP A 130 -21.29 26.27 -10.26
CA ASP A 130 -22.36 26.52 -11.27
C ASP A 130 -21.93 27.42 -12.45
N LEU A 131 -20.70 27.91 -12.46
CA LEU A 131 -20.22 28.89 -13.43
C LEU A 131 -19.10 28.38 -14.34
N GLY A 132 -18.56 27.15 -14.13
CA GLY A 132 -17.47 26.60 -14.96
C GLY A 132 -16.17 27.42 -14.90
N VAL A 133 -16.05 28.35 -13.98
CA VAL A 133 -14.85 29.16 -13.75
C VAL A 133 -14.15 28.61 -12.51
N PRO A 134 -12.86 28.19 -12.60
CA PRO A 134 -12.12 27.76 -11.42
C PRO A 134 -12.05 28.90 -10.38
N ASP A 135 -12.42 28.59 -9.13
CA ASP A 135 -12.23 29.54 -8.03
C ASP A 135 -10.73 29.60 -7.68
N PRO A 136 -10.11 30.78 -7.62
CA PRO A 136 -8.73 30.93 -7.16
C PRO A 136 -8.48 30.32 -5.77
N ALA A 137 -9.50 30.26 -4.90
CA ALA A 137 -9.43 29.61 -3.60
C ALA A 137 -9.22 28.08 -3.71
N ASP A 138 -9.83 27.43 -4.69
CA ASP A 138 -9.68 25.99 -4.93
C ASP A 138 -8.22 25.64 -5.26
N GLU A 139 -7.59 26.45 -6.09
CA GLU A 139 -6.18 26.27 -6.42
C GLU A 139 -5.28 26.48 -5.20
N MET A 140 -5.54 27.49 -4.39
CA MET A 140 -4.82 27.70 -3.12
C MET A 140 -4.93 26.50 -2.19
N VAL A 141 -6.13 25.94 -2.02
CA VAL A 141 -6.34 24.76 -1.18
C VAL A 141 -5.62 23.55 -1.77
N ARG A 142 -5.73 23.31 -3.07
CA ARG A 142 -5.02 22.22 -3.74
C ARG A 142 -3.52 22.29 -3.54
N LEU A 143 -2.92 23.47 -3.72
CA LEU A 143 -1.49 23.70 -3.50
C LEU A 143 -1.09 23.48 -2.04
N ALA A 144 -1.89 23.96 -1.08
CA ALA A 144 -1.64 23.80 0.33
C ALA A 144 -1.69 22.32 0.76
N VAL A 145 -2.68 21.57 0.27
CA VAL A 145 -2.79 20.11 0.52
C VAL A 145 -1.61 19.37 -0.08
N ASN A 146 -1.25 19.65 -1.34
CA ASN A 146 -0.09 19.02 -1.99
C ASN A 146 1.22 19.31 -1.24
N ALA A 147 1.43 20.55 -0.80
CA ALA A 147 2.58 20.93 0.02
C ALA A 147 2.59 20.23 1.40
N HIS A 148 1.41 20.01 1.99
CA HIS A 148 1.30 19.25 3.23
C HIS A 148 1.64 17.77 3.03
N GLN A 149 1.27 17.19 1.90
CA GLN A 149 1.52 15.78 1.60
C GLN A 149 3.01 15.46 1.41
N THR A 150 3.85 16.43 1.07
CA THR A 150 5.31 16.23 0.93
C THR A 150 6.09 16.38 2.25
N ARG A 151 5.41 16.71 3.37
CA ARG A 151 6.06 16.80 4.68
C ARG A 151 6.50 15.43 5.17
N ASP A 152 7.51 15.43 6.04
CA ASP A 152 7.94 14.21 6.72
C ASP A 152 6.81 13.61 7.55
N LYS A 153 6.53 12.33 7.33
CA LYS A 153 5.52 11.52 8.03
C LYS A 153 6.18 10.45 8.91
N GLY A 154 7.47 10.63 9.28
CA GLY A 154 8.23 9.68 10.09
C GLY A 154 9.17 8.77 9.31
N LEU A 155 9.18 8.90 7.97
CA LEU A 155 10.06 8.12 7.08
C LEU A 155 10.87 9.03 6.12
N GLY A 156 11.09 10.28 6.51
CA GLY A 156 11.68 11.33 5.69
C GLY A 156 10.64 12.08 4.84
N PRO A 157 11.07 13.02 3.98
CA PRO A 157 10.17 13.79 3.13
C PRO A 157 9.31 12.86 2.28
N ALA A 158 7.99 12.99 2.42
CA ALA A 158 7.04 12.12 1.75
C ALA A 158 6.97 12.41 0.24
N LEU A 159 6.73 11.38 -0.56
CA LEU A 159 6.65 11.49 -2.02
C LEU A 159 5.43 12.28 -2.50
N GLY A 160 4.34 12.25 -1.73
CA GLY A 160 3.11 12.94 -2.12
C GLY A 160 2.63 12.54 -3.52
N LEU A 161 2.39 13.55 -4.36
CA LEU A 161 1.90 13.36 -5.73
C LEU A 161 2.90 12.63 -6.66
N SER A 162 4.19 12.58 -6.32
CA SER A 162 5.22 11.90 -7.13
C SER A 162 5.31 10.39 -6.87
N ALA A 163 4.59 9.88 -5.88
CA ALA A 163 4.68 8.47 -5.46
C ALA A 163 4.46 7.48 -6.61
N GLY A 164 3.48 7.74 -7.48
CA GLY A 164 3.18 6.87 -8.62
C GLY A 164 4.32 6.79 -9.63
N SER A 165 4.92 7.92 -9.98
CA SER A 165 6.04 7.98 -10.95
C SER A 165 7.31 7.37 -10.37
N VAL A 166 7.60 7.62 -9.08
CA VAL A 166 8.77 7.03 -8.41
C VAL A 166 8.61 5.51 -8.29
N ALA A 167 7.43 5.02 -7.90
CA ALA A 167 7.17 3.58 -7.80
C ALA A 167 7.31 2.86 -9.15
N GLN A 168 6.95 3.50 -10.27
CA GLN A 168 7.12 2.95 -11.61
C GLN A 168 8.59 2.94 -12.08
N ALA A 169 9.42 3.81 -11.53
CA ALA A 169 10.84 3.91 -11.88
C ALA A 169 11.74 2.96 -11.06
N CYS A 170 11.21 2.37 -9.97
CA CYS A 170 11.92 1.42 -9.10
C CYS A 170 11.79 -0.01 -9.62
#